data_834b843e3ffb8723e312340aeb9179c6
#
_entry.id   834b843e3ffb8723e312340aeb9179c6
#
_cell.length_a   1.000
_cell.length_b   1.000
_cell.length_c   1.000
_cell.angle_alpha   90.00
_cell.angle_beta   90.00
_cell.angle_gamma   90.00
#
_symmetry.space_group_name_H-M   'P 1'
#
loop_
_entity.id
_entity.type
_entity.pdbx_description
1 polymer ?
#
loop_
_entity_poly.entity_id
_entity_poly.type
_entity_poly.pdbx_seq_one_letter_code
_entity_poly.pdbx_strand_id
1 'polypeptide(L)'
;MWYLRVSLVKRVVAGLLLGASCGAVLWYASSAFGIKTEIQQALRYCSPFGTVFISLLKMIVVPAIFFSLVGGASSLPLKKLGRAGGKVLAWYFATMTFSAVLGITLALWVNPGAGASLDGWKELAAQFGTQAQSLARSEASKTVADVLEKLLLDCFQNPFQALANANFLGIIGFAILFGISIRLVIEATEDTRLHAKMHMLIDLCDACMLAVNRIIDMVMDNSPIGVFFLAMGIFTVYGPAIIGPYVTVLFGVVTGILFLLFVAYPLLIALLVRKHPYRVIAAVREAMVLAFVTRSSAATLPVSIRVCVENLKVQKELASFALPLGATINMDGVCIHLPMFAILAANMFGVSLSFGDLAMMMVTTVLAAVGAGGVPGGSLMLLFIILGTLGLDPSQVAVIVALALGINPILDMFETMGNVTGDLLCTYSVASLEGLTEGEIEG
;
A
#
# COMPACT_ATOMS: atom_id res chain seq x y z
N MET A 1 -6.17 -0.48 30.00
CA MET A 1 -6.72 0.89 29.83
C MET A 1 -8.00 0.80 29.01
N TRP A 2 -9.08 1.52 29.40
CA TRP A 2 -10.37 1.53 28.67
C TRP A 2 -10.22 1.93 27.19
N TYR A 3 -9.35 2.89 26.89
CA TYR A 3 -9.06 3.37 25.55
C TYR A 3 -8.66 2.27 24.55
N LEU A 4 -7.87 1.26 24.96
CA LEU A 4 -7.44 0.16 24.10
C LEU A 4 -8.52 -0.90 23.84
N ARG A 5 -9.65 -0.85 24.57
CA ARG A 5 -10.81 -1.73 24.33
C ARG A 5 -11.66 -1.27 23.17
N VAL A 6 -11.52 -0.02 22.73
CA VAL A 6 -12.19 0.52 21.53
C VAL A 6 -11.39 0.16 20.30
N SER A 7 -12.05 -0.28 19.22
CA SER A 7 -11.35 -0.64 17.98
C SER A 7 -10.51 0.54 17.43
N LEU A 8 -9.35 0.23 16.87
CA LEU A 8 -8.42 1.24 16.31
C LEU A 8 -9.11 2.16 15.31
N VAL A 9 -9.96 1.59 14.42
CA VAL A 9 -10.72 2.37 13.43
C VAL A 9 -11.55 3.46 14.10
N LYS A 10 -12.33 3.11 15.14
CA LYS A 10 -13.16 4.09 15.87
C LYS A 10 -12.30 5.18 16.53
N ARG A 11 -11.16 4.79 17.10
CA ARG A 11 -10.21 5.74 17.73
C ARG A 11 -9.60 6.71 16.70
N VAL A 12 -9.17 6.21 15.53
CA VAL A 12 -8.58 7.04 14.47
C VAL A 12 -9.63 7.97 13.85
N VAL A 13 -10.83 7.47 13.56
CA VAL A 13 -11.94 8.30 13.06
C VAL A 13 -12.33 9.37 14.08
N ALA A 14 -12.38 9.03 15.37
CA ALA A 14 -12.62 10.02 16.42
C ALA A 14 -11.50 11.08 16.47
N GLY A 15 -10.22 10.67 16.37
CA GLY A 15 -9.07 11.58 16.28
C GLY A 15 -9.17 12.51 15.08
N LEU A 16 -9.52 11.97 13.91
CA LEU A 16 -9.74 12.75 12.69
C LEU A 16 -10.86 13.80 12.86
N LEU A 17 -12.04 13.34 13.31
CA LEU A 17 -13.20 14.24 13.46
C LEU A 17 -12.96 15.33 14.50
N LEU A 18 -12.37 14.99 15.64
CA LEU A 18 -12.03 15.96 16.70
C LEU A 18 -10.95 16.94 16.21
N GLY A 19 -9.90 16.45 15.54
CA GLY A 19 -8.85 17.27 14.97
C GLY A 19 -9.39 18.20 13.87
N ALA A 20 -10.19 17.67 12.95
CA ALA A 20 -10.84 18.45 11.90
C ALA A 20 -11.78 19.52 12.46
N SER A 21 -12.60 19.19 13.47
CA SER A 21 -13.51 20.14 14.12
C SER A 21 -12.72 21.24 14.83
N CYS A 22 -11.68 20.89 15.59
CA CYS A 22 -10.81 21.83 16.25
C CYS A 22 -10.12 22.77 15.23
N GLY A 23 -9.55 22.19 14.15
CA GLY A 23 -8.94 22.94 13.07
C GLY A 23 -9.90 23.87 12.33
N ALA A 24 -11.13 23.44 12.07
CA ALA A 24 -12.17 24.27 11.46
C ALA A 24 -12.58 25.45 12.35
N VAL A 25 -12.67 25.23 13.67
CA VAL A 25 -12.92 26.32 14.63
C VAL A 25 -11.75 27.33 14.64
N LEU A 26 -10.51 26.86 14.62
CA LEU A 26 -9.32 27.73 14.55
C LEU A 26 -9.27 28.48 13.20
N TRP A 27 -9.61 27.84 12.10
CA TRP A 27 -9.72 28.48 10.80
C TRP A 27 -10.77 29.59 10.79
N TYR A 28 -11.97 29.32 11.34
CA TYR A 28 -13.02 30.30 11.46
C TYR A 28 -12.60 31.48 12.35
N ALA A 29 -12.00 31.18 13.50
CA ALA A 29 -11.49 32.23 14.41
C ALA A 29 -10.40 33.10 13.75
N SER A 30 -9.49 32.46 13.00
CA SER A 30 -8.46 33.16 12.21
C SER A 30 -9.08 34.13 11.20
N SER A 31 -10.13 33.70 10.52
CA SER A 31 -10.81 34.49 9.49
C SER A 31 -11.72 35.58 10.08
N ALA A 32 -12.44 35.26 11.17
CA ALA A 32 -13.42 36.18 11.77
C ALA A 32 -12.77 37.28 12.64
N PHE A 33 -11.70 36.94 13.35
CA PHE A 33 -11.05 37.84 14.31
C PHE A 33 -9.69 38.40 13.86
N GLY A 34 -9.19 37.99 12.70
CA GLY A 34 -7.90 38.42 12.16
C GLY A 34 -6.67 37.96 12.98
N ILE A 35 -6.81 36.94 13.84
CA ILE A 35 -5.77 36.41 14.73
C ILE A 35 -4.95 35.28 14.11
N LYS A 36 -4.66 35.39 12.82
CA LYS A 36 -3.95 34.34 12.06
C LYS A 36 -2.56 34.07 12.63
N THR A 37 -1.83 35.13 13.02
CA THR A 37 -0.46 35.04 13.53
C THR A 37 -0.39 34.30 14.87
N GLU A 38 -1.32 34.59 15.76
CA GLU A 38 -1.41 33.99 17.09
C GLU A 38 -1.75 32.50 16.99
N ILE A 39 -2.69 32.15 16.10
CA ILE A 39 -3.06 30.77 15.86
C ILE A 39 -1.88 29.99 15.24
N GLN A 40 -1.15 30.58 14.30
CA GLN A 40 0.04 29.96 13.72
C GLN A 40 1.14 29.72 14.75
N GLN A 41 1.34 30.67 15.68
CA GLN A 41 2.27 30.49 16.79
C GLN A 41 1.84 29.36 17.72
N ALA A 42 0.54 29.25 18.05
CA ALA A 42 0.01 28.19 18.88
C ALA A 42 0.18 26.80 18.17
N LEU A 43 -0.06 26.73 16.87
CA LEU A 43 0.12 25.50 16.09
C LEU A 43 1.57 25.00 16.11
N ARG A 44 2.58 25.88 16.21
CA ARG A 44 4.00 25.46 16.31
C ARG A 44 4.28 24.61 17.55
N TYR A 45 3.53 24.78 18.65
CA TYR A 45 3.65 23.93 19.83
C TYR A 45 2.92 22.60 19.71
N CYS A 46 1.91 22.51 18.83
CA CYS A 46 1.12 21.31 18.61
C CYS A 46 1.65 20.46 17.45
N SER A 47 2.23 21.08 16.43
CA SER A 47 2.75 20.40 15.22
C SER A 47 3.77 19.29 15.50
N PRO A 48 4.66 19.36 16.51
CA PRO A 48 5.61 18.29 16.79
C PRO A 48 4.96 16.93 17.04
N PHE A 49 3.77 16.87 17.63
CA PHE A 49 3.09 15.60 17.86
C PHE A 49 2.69 14.90 16.55
N GLY A 50 2.21 15.64 15.56
CA GLY A 50 1.94 15.12 14.22
C GLY A 50 3.22 14.74 13.48
N THR A 51 4.25 15.59 13.54
CA THR A 51 5.53 15.37 12.88
C THR A 51 6.26 14.13 13.43
N VAL A 52 6.28 13.97 14.77
CA VAL A 52 6.85 12.76 15.42
C VAL A 52 6.13 11.51 14.94
N PHE A 53 4.80 11.54 14.82
CA PHE A 53 4.05 10.39 14.34
C PHE A 53 4.43 10.02 12.89
N ILE A 54 4.55 10.99 11.98
CA ILE A 54 5.04 10.75 10.61
C ILE A 54 6.47 10.20 10.61
N SER A 55 7.34 10.73 11.50
CA SER A 55 8.72 10.24 11.61
C SER A 55 8.78 8.80 12.11
N LEU A 56 7.91 8.40 13.03
CA LEU A 56 7.77 7.01 13.48
C LEU A 56 7.34 6.10 12.33
N LEU A 57 6.41 6.53 11.47
CA LEU A 57 6.04 5.77 10.27
C LEU A 57 7.24 5.61 9.33
N LYS A 58 7.95 6.70 9.00
CA LYS A 58 9.14 6.66 8.15
C LYS A 58 10.21 5.70 8.66
N MET A 59 10.42 5.65 9.98
CA MET A 59 11.40 4.77 10.61
C MET A 59 11.14 3.29 10.32
N ILE A 60 9.86 2.90 10.19
CA ILE A 60 9.47 1.50 10.03
C ILE A 60 9.47 1.05 8.56
N VAL A 61 9.32 1.98 7.60
CA VAL A 61 9.14 1.67 6.18
C VAL A 61 10.27 0.81 5.62
N VAL A 62 11.53 1.25 5.82
CA VAL A 62 12.72 0.57 5.27
C VAL A 62 12.85 -0.88 5.77
N PRO A 63 12.86 -1.14 7.09
CA PRO A 63 12.97 -2.52 7.58
C PRO A 63 11.76 -3.37 7.21
N ALA A 64 10.55 -2.81 7.22
CA ALA A 64 9.34 -3.54 6.85
C ALA A 64 9.41 -4.04 5.40
N ILE A 65 9.74 -3.16 4.44
CA ILE A 65 9.86 -3.51 3.03
C ILE A 65 10.97 -4.56 2.82
N PHE A 66 12.14 -4.34 3.42
CA PHE A 66 13.28 -5.23 3.23
C PHE A 66 12.97 -6.66 3.72
N PHE A 67 12.57 -6.83 4.98
CA PHE A 67 12.33 -8.16 5.54
C PHE A 67 11.10 -8.85 4.91
N SER A 68 10.04 -8.11 4.61
CA SER A 68 8.86 -8.66 3.92
C SER A 68 9.22 -9.22 2.54
N LEU A 69 9.99 -8.47 1.75
CA LEU A 69 10.38 -8.89 0.41
C LEU A 69 11.37 -10.04 0.40
N VAL A 70 12.35 -10.05 1.30
CA VAL A 70 13.29 -11.18 1.41
C VAL A 70 12.53 -12.45 1.79
N GLY A 71 11.65 -12.40 2.80
CA GLY A 71 10.81 -13.53 3.20
C GLY A 71 9.89 -14.00 2.07
N GLY A 72 9.18 -13.08 1.42
CA GLY A 72 8.29 -13.38 0.28
C GLY A 72 9.04 -14.02 -0.90
N ALA A 73 10.16 -13.43 -1.33
CA ALA A 73 10.96 -13.92 -2.45
C ALA A 73 11.64 -15.27 -2.16
N SER A 74 12.10 -15.50 -0.92
CA SER A 74 12.72 -16.76 -0.50
C SER A 74 11.74 -17.92 -0.36
N SER A 75 10.45 -17.63 -0.19
CA SER A 75 9.39 -18.66 -0.08
C SER A 75 9.02 -19.30 -1.42
N LEU A 76 9.50 -18.76 -2.56
CA LEU A 76 9.18 -19.24 -3.91
C LEU A 76 9.78 -20.63 -4.19
N PRO A 77 9.01 -21.73 -4.24
CA PRO A 77 9.53 -23.03 -4.62
C PRO A 77 9.65 -23.14 -6.15
N LEU A 78 10.73 -22.61 -6.72
CA LEU A 78 10.92 -22.46 -8.16
C LEU A 78 10.85 -23.82 -8.91
N LYS A 79 11.28 -24.93 -8.28
CA LYS A 79 11.29 -26.27 -8.89
C LYS A 79 10.01 -27.09 -8.65
N LYS A 80 9.31 -26.90 -7.52
CA LYS A 80 8.22 -27.83 -7.12
C LYS A 80 6.88 -27.58 -7.79
N LEU A 81 6.55 -26.33 -8.13
CA LEU A 81 5.25 -25.97 -8.71
C LEU A 81 5.28 -25.76 -10.23
N GLY A 82 6.48 -25.81 -10.83
CA GLY A 82 6.65 -25.82 -12.28
C GLY A 82 5.76 -24.79 -12.99
N ARG A 83 4.94 -25.28 -13.93
CA ARG A 83 4.08 -24.45 -14.78
C ARG A 83 2.97 -23.70 -14.00
N ALA A 84 2.36 -24.33 -13.00
CA ALA A 84 1.27 -23.72 -12.22
C ALA A 84 1.78 -22.53 -11.38
N GLY A 85 2.94 -22.65 -10.71
CA GLY A 85 3.55 -21.57 -9.95
C GLY A 85 3.90 -20.38 -10.83
N GLY A 86 4.46 -20.61 -12.03
CA GLY A 86 4.73 -19.55 -12.99
C GLY A 86 3.46 -18.83 -13.46
N LYS A 87 2.35 -19.55 -13.65
CA LYS A 87 1.05 -18.95 -13.99
C LYS A 87 0.46 -18.12 -12.85
N VAL A 88 0.60 -18.55 -11.59
CA VAL A 88 0.18 -17.76 -10.42
C VAL A 88 0.92 -16.44 -10.39
N LEU A 89 2.25 -16.45 -10.52
CA LEU A 89 3.05 -15.22 -10.55
C LEU A 89 2.65 -14.31 -11.72
N ALA A 90 2.52 -14.87 -12.93
CA ALA A 90 2.11 -14.10 -14.11
C ALA A 90 0.72 -13.46 -13.90
N TRP A 91 -0.20 -14.18 -13.28
CA TRP A 91 -1.52 -13.66 -12.94
C TRP A 91 -1.43 -12.50 -11.95
N TYR A 92 -0.70 -12.64 -10.84
CA TYR A 92 -0.52 -11.60 -9.85
C TYR A 92 0.04 -10.31 -10.46
N PHE A 93 1.10 -10.41 -11.25
CA PHE A 93 1.65 -9.23 -11.93
C PHE A 93 0.67 -8.63 -12.95
N ALA A 94 -0.10 -9.44 -13.66
CA ALA A 94 -1.10 -8.96 -14.62
C ALA A 94 -2.25 -8.21 -13.92
N THR A 95 -2.79 -8.76 -12.81
CA THR A 95 -3.88 -8.10 -12.06
C THR A 95 -3.41 -6.85 -11.34
N MET A 96 -2.22 -6.84 -10.75
CA MET A 96 -1.63 -5.63 -10.16
C MET A 96 -1.41 -4.54 -11.20
N THR A 97 -0.89 -4.90 -12.39
CA THR A 97 -0.70 -3.92 -13.48
C THR A 97 -2.04 -3.37 -13.96
N PHE A 98 -3.04 -4.24 -14.15
CA PHE A 98 -4.40 -3.81 -14.48
C PHE A 98 -4.97 -2.89 -13.40
N SER A 99 -4.82 -3.23 -12.13
CA SER A 99 -5.29 -2.44 -10.99
C SER A 99 -4.59 -1.08 -10.90
N ALA A 100 -3.28 -1.01 -11.19
CA ALA A 100 -2.54 0.25 -11.25
C ALA A 100 -3.03 1.15 -12.40
N VAL A 101 -3.26 0.58 -13.60
CA VAL A 101 -3.85 1.32 -14.73
C VAL A 101 -5.26 1.78 -14.41
N LEU A 102 -6.08 0.93 -13.79
CA LEU A 102 -7.42 1.28 -13.33
C LEU A 102 -7.37 2.43 -12.31
N GLY A 103 -6.47 2.35 -11.32
CA GLY A 103 -6.26 3.38 -10.30
C GLY A 103 -5.86 4.72 -10.91
N ILE A 104 -4.91 4.73 -11.85
CA ILE A 104 -4.48 5.93 -12.58
C ILE A 104 -5.67 6.50 -13.38
N THR A 105 -6.37 5.66 -14.14
CA THR A 105 -7.49 6.08 -14.98
C THR A 105 -8.62 6.70 -14.15
N LEU A 106 -8.98 6.04 -13.04
CA LEU A 106 -9.99 6.57 -12.10
C LEU A 106 -9.52 7.86 -11.45
N ALA A 107 -8.25 7.95 -11.05
CA ALA A 107 -7.71 9.15 -10.44
C ALA A 107 -7.70 10.34 -11.41
N LEU A 108 -7.37 10.13 -12.68
CA LEU A 108 -7.46 11.16 -13.72
C LEU A 108 -8.91 11.57 -14.00
N TRP A 109 -9.86 10.62 -13.96
CA TRP A 109 -11.28 10.89 -14.18
C TRP A 109 -11.91 11.63 -13.00
N VAL A 110 -11.70 11.14 -11.78
CA VAL A 110 -12.24 11.73 -10.54
C VAL A 110 -11.53 13.03 -10.19
N ASN A 111 -10.28 13.19 -10.63
CA ASN A 111 -9.41 14.37 -10.48
C ASN A 111 -9.35 14.87 -9.02
N PRO A 112 -8.90 14.05 -8.05
CA PRO A 112 -8.88 14.42 -6.65
C PRO A 112 -7.97 15.63 -6.41
N GLY A 113 -8.40 16.57 -5.58
CA GLY A 113 -7.64 17.78 -5.27
C GLY A 113 -7.70 18.88 -6.34
N ALA A 114 -8.46 18.70 -7.42
CA ALA A 114 -8.68 19.76 -8.41
C ALA A 114 -9.31 20.99 -7.76
N GLY A 115 -8.69 22.16 -7.99
CA GLY A 115 -9.15 23.43 -7.40
C GLY A 115 -8.74 23.65 -5.93
N ALA A 116 -7.97 22.76 -5.33
CA ALA A 116 -7.34 23.02 -4.03
C ALA A 116 -6.24 24.08 -4.22
N SER A 117 -6.37 25.25 -3.53
CA SER A 117 -5.42 26.34 -3.71
C SER A 117 -4.09 26.05 -3.02
N LEU A 118 -3.00 26.31 -3.77
CA LEU A 118 -1.61 26.13 -3.32
C LEU A 118 -1.15 27.13 -2.26
N ASP A 119 -1.89 28.22 -2.04
CA ASP A 119 -1.42 29.33 -1.21
C ASP A 119 -1.31 29.00 0.29
N GLY A 120 -2.19 28.13 0.81
CA GLY A 120 -2.10 27.63 2.19
C GLY A 120 -0.98 26.59 2.42
N TRP A 121 -0.50 25.96 1.34
CA TRP A 121 0.50 24.93 1.39
C TRP A 121 1.87 25.41 1.87
N LYS A 122 2.34 26.56 1.42
CA LYS A 122 3.65 27.12 1.83
C LYS A 122 3.71 27.39 3.33
N GLU A 123 2.58 27.75 3.93
CA GLU A 123 2.46 27.96 5.38
C GLU A 123 2.51 26.64 6.17
N LEU A 124 1.89 25.58 5.63
CA LEU A 124 1.93 24.25 6.24
C LEU A 124 3.31 23.58 6.11
N ALA A 125 3.95 23.72 4.96
CA ALA A 125 5.31 23.25 4.73
C ALA A 125 6.32 23.89 5.71
N ALA A 126 6.15 25.16 5.99
CA ALA A 126 6.97 25.88 7.00
C ALA A 126 6.78 25.32 8.42
N GLN A 127 5.62 24.71 8.72
CA GLN A 127 5.35 24.07 10.02
C GLN A 127 5.96 22.67 10.15
N PHE A 128 6.13 21.93 9.04
CA PHE A 128 6.61 20.55 9.05
C PHE A 128 8.11 20.36 8.79
N GLY A 129 8.88 21.40 8.53
CA GLY A 129 10.32 21.26 8.61
C GLY A 129 11.18 21.97 7.57
N THR A 130 12.33 22.37 8.04
CA THR A 130 13.40 23.15 7.41
C THR A 130 14.39 22.32 6.57
N GLN A 131 14.07 21.11 6.11
CA GLN A 131 15.05 20.24 5.43
C GLN A 131 14.81 19.99 3.92
N ALA A 132 14.03 20.82 3.25
CA ALA A 132 13.53 20.52 1.90
C ALA A 132 14.14 21.33 0.74
N GLN A 133 15.35 21.90 0.85
CA GLN A 133 15.87 22.77 -0.21
C GLN A 133 16.73 22.09 -1.30
N SER A 134 16.85 20.77 -1.36
CA SER A 134 17.87 20.15 -2.25
C SER A 134 17.35 19.34 -3.45
N LEU A 135 16.06 19.21 -3.71
CA LEU A 135 15.56 18.31 -4.76
C LEU A 135 14.74 18.96 -5.90
N ALA A 136 14.63 20.26 -5.95
CA ALA A 136 14.00 20.96 -7.07
C ALA A 136 14.98 21.12 -8.23
N ARG A 137 15.29 20.07 -8.97
CA ARG A 137 15.94 20.15 -10.29
C ARG A 137 15.62 18.92 -11.13
N SER A 138 14.88 19.12 -12.17
CA SER A 138 14.90 18.52 -13.50
C SER A 138 13.52 18.41 -14.11
N GLU A 139 12.99 19.52 -14.57
CA GLU A 139 11.93 19.52 -15.60
C GLU A 139 12.63 19.39 -16.95
N ALA A 140 12.85 18.17 -17.41
CA ALA A 140 13.08 17.87 -18.81
C ALA A 140 12.01 16.82 -19.21
N SER A 141 11.40 16.99 -20.37
CA SER A 141 10.46 16.03 -20.94
C SER A 141 11.14 14.66 -21.02
N LYS A 142 10.81 13.78 -20.08
CA LYS A 142 11.40 12.44 -19.99
C LYS A 142 10.75 11.56 -21.03
N THR A 143 11.54 10.90 -21.87
CA THR A 143 11.06 9.84 -22.74
C THR A 143 10.81 8.57 -21.92
N VAL A 144 10.02 7.62 -22.46
CA VAL A 144 9.83 6.31 -21.82
C VAL A 144 11.17 5.59 -21.60
N ALA A 145 12.14 5.81 -22.51
CA ALA A 145 13.48 5.24 -22.37
C ALA A 145 14.23 5.83 -21.17
N ASP A 146 14.18 7.16 -20.97
CA ASP A 146 14.81 7.82 -19.82
C ASP A 146 14.20 7.35 -18.49
N VAL A 147 12.89 7.09 -18.50
CA VAL A 147 12.16 6.55 -17.35
C VAL A 147 12.63 5.14 -17.03
N LEU A 148 12.73 4.25 -18.03
CA LEU A 148 13.20 2.88 -17.84
C LEU A 148 14.66 2.83 -17.39
N GLU A 149 15.52 3.63 -17.98
CA GLU A 149 16.93 3.74 -17.60
C GLU A 149 17.05 4.15 -16.12
N LYS A 150 16.34 5.21 -15.73
CA LYS A 150 16.32 5.67 -14.33
C LYS A 150 15.81 4.59 -13.37
N LEU A 151 14.72 3.89 -13.72
CA LEU A 151 14.19 2.79 -12.90
C LEU A 151 15.22 1.68 -12.70
N LEU A 152 15.89 1.25 -13.77
CA LEU A 152 16.91 0.22 -13.71
C LEU A 152 18.11 0.67 -12.87
N LEU A 153 18.59 1.89 -13.06
CA LEU A 153 19.70 2.43 -12.27
C LEU A 153 19.32 2.58 -10.78
N ASP A 154 18.11 3.03 -10.49
CA ASP A 154 17.60 3.17 -9.12
C ASP A 154 17.37 1.80 -8.43
N CYS A 155 17.01 0.75 -9.20
CA CYS A 155 16.87 -0.61 -8.67
C CYS A 155 18.20 -1.30 -8.36
N PHE A 156 19.25 -1.03 -9.16
CA PHE A 156 20.54 -1.74 -9.08
C PHE A 156 21.66 -0.85 -8.52
N GLN A 157 21.47 -0.36 -7.29
CA GLN A 157 22.48 0.41 -6.59
C GLN A 157 23.00 -0.32 -5.34
N ASN A 158 24.01 0.25 -4.68
CA ASN A 158 24.55 -0.31 -3.45
C ASN A 158 23.46 -0.48 -2.39
N PRO A 159 23.16 -1.70 -1.89
CA PRO A 159 22.06 -1.95 -0.98
C PRO A 159 22.19 -1.22 0.35
N PHE A 160 23.39 -1.08 0.90
CA PHE A 160 23.62 -0.36 2.16
C PHE A 160 23.35 1.14 2.00
N GLN A 161 23.71 1.70 0.85
CA GLN A 161 23.43 3.10 0.53
C GLN A 161 21.94 3.30 0.29
N ALA A 162 21.28 2.36 -0.40
CA ALA A 162 19.83 2.38 -0.61
C ALA A 162 19.07 2.34 0.73
N LEU A 163 19.48 1.47 1.66
CA LEU A 163 18.91 1.38 3.01
C LEU A 163 19.14 2.67 3.81
N ALA A 164 20.36 3.23 3.79
CA ALA A 164 20.70 4.45 4.53
C ALA A 164 19.96 5.69 4.02
N ASN A 165 19.77 5.79 2.70
CA ASN A 165 19.12 6.93 2.05
C ASN A 165 17.62 6.72 1.83
N ALA A 166 17.04 5.59 2.28
CA ALA A 166 15.67 5.18 2.02
C ALA A 166 15.32 5.22 0.51
N ASN A 167 16.27 4.78 -0.35
CA ASN A 167 15.99 4.57 -1.76
C ASN A 167 15.22 3.26 -1.92
N PHE A 168 13.89 3.37 -1.97
CA PHE A 168 13.00 2.21 -1.94
C PHE A 168 13.16 1.29 -3.16
N LEU A 169 13.39 1.83 -4.36
CA LEU A 169 13.59 1.01 -5.55
C LEU A 169 14.84 0.13 -5.43
N GLY A 170 15.94 0.70 -4.93
CA GLY A 170 17.15 -0.07 -4.65
C GLY A 170 16.97 -1.11 -3.54
N ILE A 171 16.20 -0.78 -2.50
CA ILE A 171 15.85 -1.72 -1.43
C ILE A 171 15.03 -2.88 -1.99
N ILE A 172 13.99 -2.61 -2.79
CA ILE A 172 13.12 -3.61 -3.42
C ILE A 172 13.93 -4.50 -4.35
N GLY A 173 14.73 -3.92 -5.26
CA GLY A 173 15.56 -4.66 -6.20
C GLY A 173 16.51 -5.63 -5.49
N PHE A 174 17.26 -5.13 -4.49
CA PHE A 174 18.18 -5.99 -3.73
C PHE A 174 17.45 -7.05 -2.89
N ALA A 175 16.35 -6.70 -2.20
CA ALA A 175 15.63 -7.64 -1.35
C ALA A 175 15.03 -8.81 -2.14
N ILE A 176 14.47 -8.54 -3.32
CA ILE A 176 13.96 -9.59 -4.22
C ILE A 176 15.09 -10.49 -4.71
N LEU A 177 16.18 -9.91 -5.22
CA LEU A 177 17.32 -10.69 -5.70
C LEU A 177 17.96 -11.52 -4.58
N PHE A 178 18.10 -10.96 -3.38
CA PHE A 178 18.64 -11.66 -2.24
C PHE A 178 17.76 -12.83 -1.79
N GLY A 179 16.44 -12.62 -1.70
CA GLY A 179 15.48 -13.68 -1.37
C GLY A 179 15.46 -14.81 -2.41
N ILE A 180 15.44 -14.47 -3.71
CA ILE A 180 15.56 -15.45 -4.80
C ILE A 180 16.88 -16.21 -4.71
N SER A 181 17.99 -15.52 -4.43
CA SER A 181 19.33 -16.14 -4.30
C SER A 181 19.39 -17.15 -3.16
N ILE A 182 18.82 -16.81 -1.98
CA ILE A 182 18.69 -17.76 -0.86
C ILE A 182 17.94 -19.01 -1.34
N ARG A 183 16.83 -18.84 -2.05
CA ARG A 183 16.04 -19.95 -2.56
C ARG A 183 16.79 -20.83 -3.55
N LEU A 184 17.49 -20.21 -4.51
CA LEU A 184 18.29 -20.93 -5.50
C LEU A 184 19.41 -21.75 -4.83
N VAL A 185 20.06 -21.22 -3.79
CA VAL A 185 21.07 -21.99 -3.03
C VAL A 185 20.44 -23.19 -2.35
N ILE A 186 19.26 -23.04 -1.73
CA ILE A 186 18.53 -24.16 -1.13
C ILE A 186 18.20 -25.25 -2.18
N GLU A 187 17.76 -24.86 -3.38
CA GLU A 187 17.37 -25.79 -4.42
C GLU A 187 18.53 -26.43 -5.19
N ALA A 188 19.71 -25.80 -5.14
CA ALA A 188 20.89 -26.28 -5.87
C ALA A 188 21.82 -27.18 -5.03
N THR A 189 21.68 -27.17 -3.71
CA THR A 189 22.62 -27.92 -2.83
C THR A 189 21.94 -29.13 -2.18
N GLU A 190 22.70 -30.22 -2.01
CA GLU A 190 22.32 -31.39 -1.21
C GLU A 190 22.97 -31.38 0.17
N ASP A 191 23.85 -30.38 0.46
CA ASP A 191 24.53 -30.26 1.76
C ASP A 191 23.52 -29.79 2.83
N THR A 192 23.21 -30.68 3.76
CA THR A 192 22.30 -30.42 4.90
C THR A 192 22.75 -29.28 5.79
N ARG A 193 24.06 -29.03 5.92
CA ARG A 193 24.57 -27.90 6.70
C ARG A 193 24.33 -26.57 6.02
N LEU A 194 24.47 -26.53 4.68
CA LEU A 194 24.20 -25.33 3.91
C LEU A 194 22.70 -25.05 3.87
N HIS A 195 21.87 -26.08 3.71
CA HIS A 195 20.41 -25.98 3.86
C HIS A 195 20.02 -25.34 5.20
N ALA A 196 20.56 -25.84 6.32
CA ALA A 196 20.28 -25.30 7.65
C ALA A 196 20.67 -23.80 7.77
N LYS A 197 21.83 -23.41 7.21
CA LYS A 197 22.27 -22.00 7.21
C LYS A 197 21.36 -21.10 6.40
N MET A 198 20.88 -21.55 5.23
CA MET A 198 19.96 -20.75 4.41
C MET A 198 18.59 -20.62 5.06
N HIS A 199 18.07 -21.70 5.67
CA HIS A 199 16.85 -21.62 6.47
C HIS A 199 17.00 -20.69 7.67
N MET A 200 18.15 -20.67 8.34
CA MET A 200 18.43 -19.73 9.43
C MET A 200 18.34 -18.25 8.96
N LEU A 201 18.77 -17.94 7.73
CA LEU A 201 18.60 -16.59 7.17
C LEU A 201 17.13 -16.24 6.95
N ILE A 202 16.33 -17.19 6.45
CA ILE A 202 14.88 -17.00 6.29
C ILE A 202 14.23 -16.77 7.66
N ASP A 203 14.50 -17.66 8.61
CA ASP A 203 13.98 -17.59 9.98
C ASP A 203 14.36 -16.25 10.65
N LEU A 204 15.58 -15.76 10.41
CA LEU A 204 16.03 -14.46 10.90
C LEU A 204 15.21 -13.32 10.29
N CYS A 205 14.98 -13.34 8.98
CA CYS A 205 14.17 -12.32 8.31
C CYS A 205 12.72 -12.34 8.83
N ASP A 206 12.15 -13.53 9.03
CA ASP A 206 10.80 -13.69 9.56
C ASP A 206 10.72 -13.19 11.02
N ALA A 207 11.70 -13.52 11.86
CA ALA A 207 11.79 -13.02 13.23
C ALA A 207 11.94 -11.49 13.28
N CYS A 208 12.76 -10.91 12.40
CA CYS A 208 12.89 -9.46 12.27
C CYS A 208 11.56 -8.82 11.81
N MET A 209 10.87 -9.45 10.86
CA MET A 209 9.56 -8.95 10.42
C MET A 209 8.51 -9.00 11.52
N LEU A 210 8.49 -10.06 12.36
CA LEU A 210 7.63 -10.12 13.55
C LEU A 210 7.91 -8.98 14.53
N ALA A 211 9.18 -8.67 14.76
CA ALA A 211 9.59 -7.55 15.62
C ALA A 211 9.16 -6.20 15.02
N VAL A 212 9.35 -6.01 13.70
CA VAL A 212 8.90 -4.81 12.97
C VAL A 212 7.38 -4.67 13.04
N ASN A 213 6.62 -5.76 12.84
CA ASN A 213 5.17 -5.75 12.97
C ASN A 213 4.74 -5.31 14.37
N ARG A 214 5.45 -5.73 15.41
CA ARG A 214 5.16 -5.27 16.77
C ARG A 214 5.39 -3.77 16.95
N ILE A 215 6.43 -3.21 16.31
CA ILE A 215 6.65 -1.75 16.31
C ILE A 215 5.52 -1.06 15.54
N ILE A 216 5.11 -1.61 14.38
CA ILE A 216 3.95 -1.10 13.62
C ILE A 216 2.71 -1.03 14.51
N ASP A 217 2.37 -2.11 15.22
CA ASP A 217 1.22 -2.14 16.13
C ASP A 217 1.31 -1.04 17.20
N MET A 218 2.49 -0.87 17.81
CA MET A 218 2.72 0.17 18.84
C MET A 218 2.52 1.57 18.27
N VAL A 219 3.01 1.84 17.06
CA VAL A 219 2.87 3.13 16.38
C VAL A 219 1.42 3.35 15.96
N MET A 220 0.75 2.33 15.41
CA MET A 220 -0.64 2.41 14.99
C MET A 220 -1.61 2.58 16.18
N ASP A 221 -1.34 1.97 17.33
CA ASP A 221 -2.14 2.17 18.55
C ASP A 221 -2.13 3.64 19.02
N ASN A 222 -1.05 4.37 18.76
CA ASN A 222 -0.91 5.78 19.03
C ASN A 222 -1.33 6.69 17.86
N SER A 223 -1.71 6.13 16.71
CA SER A 223 -2.11 6.88 15.52
C SER A 223 -3.28 7.86 15.73
N PRO A 224 -4.29 7.59 16.60
CA PRO A 224 -5.36 8.55 16.84
C PRO A 224 -4.87 9.92 17.35
N ILE A 225 -3.79 9.94 18.15
CA ILE A 225 -3.17 11.18 18.64
C ILE A 225 -2.47 11.91 17.48
N GLY A 226 -1.64 11.18 16.70
CA GLY A 226 -0.98 11.75 15.54
C GLY A 226 -1.97 12.30 14.51
N VAL A 227 -3.03 11.54 14.20
CA VAL A 227 -4.10 11.93 13.27
C VAL A 227 -4.86 13.16 13.77
N PHE A 228 -5.14 13.26 15.08
CA PHE A 228 -5.76 14.44 15.65
C PHE A 228 -4.94 15.71 15.36
N PHE A 229 -3.65 15.72 15.70
CA PHE A 229 -2.81 16.90 15.51
C PHE A 229 -2.56 17.23 14.02
N LEU A 230 -2.42 16.21 13.17
CA LEU A 230 -2.28 16.39 11.72
C LEU A 230 -3.56 16.98 11.11
N ALA A 231 -4.72 16.41 11.43
CA ALA A 231 -6.00 16.91 10.95
C ALA A 231 -6.27 18.33 11.45
N MET A 232 -6.00 18.61 12.72
CA MET A 232 -6.12 19.96 13.29
C MET A 232 -5.27 20.95 12.50
N GLY A 233 -4.01 20.66 12.22
CA GLY A 233 -3.12 21.52 11.43
C GLY A 233 -3.67 21.77 10.03
N ILE A 234 -4.06 20.70 9.31
CA ILE A 234 -4.58 20.76 7.93
C ILE A 234 -5.88 21.60 7.88
N PHE A 235 -6.84 21.31 8.74
CA PHE A 235 -8.12 22.02 8.76
C PHE A 235 -7.99 23.47 9.25
N THR A 236 -6.99 23.79 10.05
CA THR A 236 -6.69 25.19 10.43
C THR A 236 -6.17 26.01 9.25
N VAL A 237 -5.43 25.38 8.34
CA VAL A 237 -4.88 26.08 7.15
C VAL A 237 -5.92 26.14 6.02
N TYR A 238 -6.50 25.01 5.67
CA TYR A 238 -7.38 24.88 4.49
C TYR A 238 -8.87 25.02 4.81
N GLY A 239 -9.27 24.92 6.07
CA GLY A 239 -10.68 24.94 6.47
C GLY A 239 -11.50 23.83 5.79
N PRO A 240 -12.77 24.10 5.44
CA PRO A 240 -13.66 23.13 4.80
C PRO A 240 -13.24 22.71 3.39
N ALA A 241 -12.35 23.45 2.71
CA ALA A 241 -11.93 23.17 1.35
C ALA A 241 -11.27 21.77 1.18
N ILE A 242 -10.69 21.24 2.27
CA ILE A 242 -10.05 19.91 2.24
C ILE A 242 -11.02 18.75 2.22
N ILE A 243 -12.30 18.94 2.58
CA ILE A 243 -13.30 17.87 2.62
C ILE A 243 -13.52 17.28 1.23
N GLY A 244 -13.55 18.12 0.19
CA GLY A 244 -13.69 17.67 -1.19
C GLY A 244 -12.63 16.63 -1.59
N PRO A 245 -11.33 16.94 -1.47
CA PRO A 245 -10.25 15.98 -1.72
C PRO A 245 -10.38 14.67 -0.95
N TYR A 246 -10.75 14.69 0.34
CA TYR A 246 -10.98 13.49 1.14
C TYR A 246 -12.07 12.58 0.55
N VAL A 247 -13.25 13.18 0.31
CA VAL A 247 -14.41 12.44 -0.23
C VAL A 247 -14.09 11.89 -1.61
N THR A 248 -13.39 12.67 -2.43
CA THR A 248 -13.06 12.30 -3.81
C THR A 248 -12.09 11.10 -3.84
N VAL A 249 -11.05 11.10 -3.00
CA VAL A 249 -10.13 9.97 -2.88
C VAL A 249 -10.84 8.73 -2.35
N LEU A 250 -11.61 8.87 -1.26
CA LEU A 250 -12.37 7.74 -0.69
C LEU A 250 -13.31 7.13 -1.72
N PHE A 251 -14.08 7.96 -2.41
CA PHE A 251 -14.99 7.52 -3.47
C PHE A 251 -14.26 6.81 -4.61
N GLY A 252 -13.15 7.39 -5.11
CA GLY A 252 -12.38 6.84 -6.21
C GLY A 252 -11.78 5.47 -5.88
N VAL A 253 -11.12 5.33 -4.71
CA VAL A 253 -10.51 4.06 -4.27
C VAL A 253 -11.57 2.99 -4.04
N VAL A 254 -12.63 3.30 -3.28
CA VAL A 254 -13.71 2.33 -3.00
C VAL A 254 -14.40 1.89 -4.29
N THR A 255 -14.73 2.83 -5.18
CA THR A 255 -15.34 2.51 -6.48
C THR A 255 -14.43 1.63 -7.33
N GLY A 256 -13.12 1.93 -7.37
CA GLY A 256 -12.14 1.13 -8.10
C GLY A 256 -12.05 -0.31 -7.57
N ILE A 257 -12.01 -0.49 -6.27
CA ILE A 257 -11.96 -1.81 -5.64
C ILE A 257 -13.27 -2.58 -5.87
N LEU A 258 -14.42 -1.93 -5.72
CA LEU A 258 -15.71 -2.57 -6.01
C LEU A 258 -15.84 -2.94 -7.50
N PHE A 259 -15.37 -2.11 -8.41
CA PHE A 259 -15.30 -2.44 -9.83
C PHE A 259 -14.39 -3.67 -10.07
N LEU A 260 -13.23 -3.71 -9.44
CA LEU A 260 -12.32 -4.86 -9.52
C LEU A 260 -13.01 -6.14 -9.05
N LEU A 261 -13.66 -6.11 -7.88
CA LEU A 261 -14.31 -7.25 -7.26
C LEU A 261 -15.55 -7.75 -8.02
N PHE A 262 -16.40 -6.84 -8.48
CA PHE A 262 -17.72 -7.20 -9.01
C PHE A 262 -17.84 -7.10 -10.53
N VAL A 263 -16.83 -6.57 -11.22
CA VAL A 263 -16.81 -6.47 -12.69
C VAL A 263 -15.56 -7.15 -13.26
N ALA A 264 -14.36 -6.71 -12.90
CA ALA A 264 -13.13 -7.17 -13.54
C ALA A 264 -12.83 -8.63 -13.23
N TYR A 265 -12.81 -9.04 -11.97
CA TYR A 265 -12.58 -10.45 -11.60
C TYR A 265 -13.68 -11.39 -12.12
N PRO A 266 -15.00 -11.08 -12.01
CA PRO A 266 -16.04 -11.87 -12.65
C PRO A 266 -15.82 -12.05 -14.14
N LEU A 267 -15.45 -10.99 -14.84
CA LEU A 267 -15.17 -11.04 -16.27
C LEU A 267 -13.98 -11.97 -16.59
N LEU A 268 -12.89 -11.88 -15.84
CA LEU A 268 -11.73 -12.75 -15.98
C LEU A 268 -12.10 -14.23 -15.76
N ILE A 269 -12.90 -14.53 -14.73
CA ILE A 269 -13.37 -15.90 -14.46
C ILE A 269 -14.27 -16.41 -15.61
N ALA A 270 -15.21 -15.58 -16.06
CA ALA A 270 -16.12 -15.96 -17.14
C ALA A 270 -15.38 -16.23 -18.44
N LEU A 271 -14.38 -15.42 -18.79
CA LEU A 271 -13.62 -15.53 -20.03
C LEU A 271 -12.58 -16.64 -20.01
N LEU A 272 -11.82 -16.78 -18.92
CA LEU A 272 -10.68 -17.69 -18.85
C LEU A 272 -11.06 -19.06 -18.28
N VAL A 273 -11.85 -19.11 -17.23
CA VAL A 273 -12.24 -20.34 -16.54
C VAL A 273 -13.55 -20.91 -17.11
N ARG A 274 -14.38 -20.04 -17.72
CA ARG A 274 -15.69 -20.40 -18.29
C ARG A 274 -16.66 -21.01 -17.28
N LYS A 275 -16.56 -20.61 -16.02
CA LYS A 275 -17.45 -20.96 -14.91
C LYS A 275 -18.30 -19.74 -14.51
N HIS A 276 -19.40 -19.98 -13.78
CA HIS A 276 -20.28 -18.88 -13.34
C HIS A 276 -19.57 -18.01 -12.29
N PRO A 277 -19.18 -16.76 -12.61
CA PRO A 277 -18.24 -16.00 -11.81
C PRO A 277 -18.76 -15.65 -10.40
N TYR A 278 -20.04 -15.31 -10.28
CA TYR A 278 -20.61 -14.92 -8.99
C TYR A 278 -20.77 -16.12 -8.03
N ARG A 279 -20.83 -17.35 -8.51
CA ARG A 279 -20.74 -18.55 -7.64
C ARG A 279 -19.36 -18.69 -7.04
N VAL A 280 -18.32 -18.43 -7.82
CA VAL A 280 -16.93 -18.44 -7.33
C VAL A 280 -16.72 -17.35 -6.26
N ILE A 281 -17.22 -16.13 -6.51
CA ILE A 281 -17.14 -15.05 -5.53
C ILE A 281 -17.94 -15.38 -4.25
N ALA A 282 -19.14 -15.94 -4.40
CA ALA A 282 -19.95 -16.34 -3.25
C ALA A 282 -19.26 -17.42 -2.39
N ALA A 283 -18.52 -18.34 -3.02
CA ALA A 283 -17.77 -19.37 -2.33
C ALA A 283 -16.65 -18.80 -1.43
N VAL A 284 -16.09 -17.63 -1.77
CA VAL A 284 -14.99 -16.99 -1.00
C VAL A 284 -15.44 -15.89 -0.04
N ARG A 285 -16.76 -15.65 0.07
CA ARG A 285 -17.34 -14.56 0.88
C ARG A 285 -16.85 -14.50 2.32
N GLU A 286 -16.60 -15.64 2.94
CA GLU A 286 -16.14 -15.73 4.32
C GLU A 286 -14.75 -15.10 4.48
N ALA A 287 -13.82 -15.41 3.58
CA ALA A 287 -12.50 -14.81 3.57
C ALA A 287 -12.58 -13.30 3.22
N MET A 288 -13.47 -12.90 2.30
CA MET A 288 -13.69 -11.49 1.96
C MET A 288 -14.13 -10.68 3.18
N VAL A 289 -15.13 -11.15 3.92
CA VAL A 289 -15.65 -10.46 5.11
C VAL A 289 -14.58 -10.42 6.21
N LEU A 290 -13.84 -11.52 6.42
CA LEU A 290 -12.77 -11.54 7.41
C LEU A 290 -11.65 -10.57 7.04
N ALA A 291 -11.23 -10.52 5.77
CA ALA A 291 -10.24 -9.59 5.26
C ALA A 291 -10.67 -8.12 5.48
N PHE A 292 -11.92 -7.81 5.16
CA PHE A 292 -12.50 -6.49 5.39
C PHE A 292 -12.42 -6.07 6.87
N VAL A 293 -12.75 -6.97 7.79
CA VAL A 293 -12.77 -6.66 9.24
C VAL A 293 -11.35 -6.60 9.81
N THR A 294 -10.48 -7.55 9.44
CA THR A 294 -9.13 -7.66 10.01
C THR A 294 -8.15 -6.66 9.42
N ARG A 295 -8.37 -6.24 8.18
CA ARG A 295 -7.43 -5.40 7.41
C ARG A 295 -6.03 -6.02 7.31
N SER A 296 -5.97 -7.34 7.29
CA SER A 296 -4.71 -8.10 7.24
C SER A 296 -4.88 -9.37 6.41
N SER A 297 -4.21 -9.42 5.27
CA SER A 297 -4.14 -10.63 4.44
C SER A 297 -3.49 -11.79 5.20
N ALA A 298 -2.46 -11.51 5.99
CA ALA A 298 -1.77 -12.50 6.81
C ALA A 298 -2.69 -13.10 7.89
N ALA A 299 -3.49 -12.27 8.59
CA ALA A 299 -4.45 -12.76 9.59
C ALA A 299 -5.60 -13.55 8.95
N THR A 300 -5.95 -13.25 7.69
CA THR A 300 -7.01 -13.94 6.95
C THR A 300 -6.53 -15.25 6.32
N LEU A 301 -5.23 -15.43 6.16
CA LEU A 301 -4.61 -16.53 5.41
C LEU A 301 -5.11 -17.93 5.79
N PRO A 302 -5.25 -18.31 7.08
CA PRO A 302 -5.76 -19.63 7.44
C PRO A 302 -7.18 -19.90 6.89
N VAL A 303 -8.04 -18.88 6.92
CA VAL A 303 -9.41 -18.98 6.38
C VAL A 303 -9.38 -18.99 4.85
N SER A 304 -8.50 -18.20 4.23
CA SER A 304 -8.32 -18.20 2.78
C SER A 304 -7.89 -19.58 2.27
N ILE A 305 -6.92 -20.25 2.91
CA ILE A 305 -6.49 -21.59 2.55
C ILE A 305 -7.65 -22.59 2.71
N ARG A 306 -8.36 -22.56 3.83
CA ARG A 306 -9.50 -23.43 4.08
C ARG A 306 -10.59 -23.24 3.02
N VAL A 307 -11.01 -22.03 2.75
CA VAL A 307 -12.03 -21.68 1.77
C VAL A 307 -11.60 -22.11 0.35
N CYS A 308 -10.33 -21.94 0.02
CA CYS A 308 -9.77 -22.34 -1.28
C CYS A 308 -9.86 -23.86 -1.48
N VAL A 309 -9.52 -24.63 -0.45
CA VAL A 309 -9.55 -26.12 -0.53
C VAL A 309 -10.97 -26.65 -0.43
N GLU A 310 -11.75 -26.18 0.57
CA GLU A 310 -13.06 -26.76 0.87
C GLU A 310 -14.16 -26.25 -0.08
N ASN A 311 -14.21 -24.93 -0.37
CA ASN A 311 -15.29 -24.36 -1.17
C ASN A 311 -14.96 -24.29 -2.66
N LEU A 312 -13.72 -23.89 -3.02
CA LEU A 312 -13.26 -23.79 -4.40
C LEU A 312 -12.71 -25.13 -4.93
N LYS A 313 -12.57 -26.13 -4.07
CA LYS A 313 -12.06 -27.47 -4.43
C LYS A 313 -10.66 -27.48 -5.06
N VAL A 314 -9.84 -26.50 -4.71
CA VAL A 314 -8.44 -26.41 -5.18
C VAL A 314 -7.57 -27.37 -4.39
N GLN A 315 -6.64 -28.06 -5.08
CA GLN A 315 -5.66 -28.92 -4.44
C GLN A 315 -4.87 -28.17 -3.37
N LYS A 316 -4.70 -28.80 -2.21
CA LYS A 316 -4.08 -28.20 -1.02
C LYS A 316 -2.66 -27.69 -1.27
N GLU A 317 -1.90 -28.37 -2.10
CA GLU A 317 -0.50 -28.03 -2.46
C GLU A 317 -0.45 -26.66 -3.15
N LEU A 318 -1.33 -26.43 -4.13
CA LEU A 318 -1.41 -25.16 -4.84
C LEU A 318 -1.93 -24.04 -3.93
N ALA A 319 -2.99 -24.31 -3.14
CA ALA A 319 -3.54 -23.33 -2.21
C ALA A 319 -2.51 -22.90 -1.15
N SER A 320 -1.76 -23.87 -0.58
CA SER A 320 -0.73 -23.64 0.44
C SER A 320 0.52 -22.93 -0.09
N PHE A 321 0.68 -22.88 -1.41
CA PHE A 321 1.72 -22.11 -2.07
C PHE A 321 1.22 -20.71 -2.48
N ALA A 322 0.15 -20.68 -3.29
CA ALA A 322 -0.29 -19.44 -3.93
C ALA A 322 -0.80 -18.41 -2.90
N LEU A 323 -1.61 -18.83 -1.93
CA LEU A 323 -2.23 -17.88 -0.99
C LEU A 323 -1.25 -17.21 -0.03
N PRO A 324 -0.26 -17.88 0.61
CA PRO A 324 0.76 -17.19 1.38
C PRO A 324 1.60 -16.22 0.54
N LEU A 325 1.91 -16.62 -0.69
CA LEU A 325 2.63 -15.77 -1.64
C LEU A 325 1.79 -14.54 -2.01
N GLY A 326 0.51 -14.72 -2.38
CA GLY A 326 -0.41 -13.65 -2.70
C GLY A 326 -0.58 -12.67 -1.54
N ALA A 327 -0.75 -13.17 -0.32
CA ALA A 327 -0.87 -12.36 0.88
C ALA A 327 0.33 -11.42 1.14
N THR A 328 1.45 -11.65 0.47
CA THR A 328 2.66 -10.79 0.58
C THR A 328 2.92 -9.96 -0.67
N ILE A 329 2.69 -10.48 -1.87
CA ILE A 329 3.11 -9.83 -3.11
C ILE A 329 1.97 -9.35 -4.02
N ASN A 330 0.74 -9.88 -3.85
CA ASN A 330 -0.38 -9.52 -4.72
C ASN A 330 -1.34 -8.52 -4.03
N MET A 331 -1.12 -7.25 -4.28
CA MET A 331 -1.80 -6.14 -3.59
C MET A 331 -2.61 -5.28 -4.58
N ASP A 332 -3.61 -5.87 -5.22
CA ASP A 332 -4.43 -5.22 -6.25
C ASP A 332 -5.15 -3.96 -5.74
N GLY A 333 -5.68 -3.99 -4.51
CA GLY A 333 -6.32 -2.83 -3.88
C GLY A 333 -5.35 -1.68 -3.62
N VAL A 334 -4.12 -2.01 -3.20
CA VAL A 334 -3.04 -1.04 -3.02
C VAL A 334 -2.65 -0.41 -4.36
N CYS A 335 -2.66 -1.19 -5.44
CA CYS A 335 -2.38 -0.67 -6.79
C CYS A 335 -3.42 0.35 -7.28
N ILE A 336 -4.63 0.35 -6.74
CA ILE A 336 -5.64 1.40 -6.98
C ILE A 336 -5.42 2.61 -6.05
N HIS A 337 -5.08 2.35 -4.79
CA HIS A 337 -4.91 3.38 -3.76
C HIS A 337 -3.74 4.32 -4.05
N LEU A 338 -2.56 3.79 -4.33
CA LEU A 338 -1.33 4.57 -4.48
C LEU A 338 -1.43 5.63 -5.58
N PRO A 339 -1.89 5.33 -6.81
CA PRO A 339 -2.06 6.33 -7.86
C PRO A 339 -3.07 7.42 -7.51
N MET A 340 -4.12 7.08 -6.75
CA MET A 340 -5.13 8.05 -6.34
C MET A 340 -4.53 9.16 -5.47
N PHE A 341 -3.68 8.80 -4.50
CA PHE A 341 -2.96 9.78 -3.68
C PHE A 341 -1.82 10.48 -4.43
N ALA A 342 -1.19 9.80 -5.38
CA ALA A 342 -0.16 10.41 -6.21
C ALA A 342 -0.74 11.53 -7.09
N ILE A 343 -1.90 11.30 -7.72
CA ILE A 343 -2.58 12.30 -8.55
C ILE A 343 -3.20 13.40 -7.66
N LEU A 344 -3.74 13.05 -6.48
CA LEU A 344 -4.13 14.06 -5.49
C LEU A 344 -2.96 15.01 -5.17
N ALA A 345 -1.79 14.45 -4.90
CA ALA A 345 -0.59 15.24 -4.59
C ALA A 345 -0.16 16.10 -5.78
N ALA A 346 -0.13 15.53 -6.98
CA ALA A 346 0.21 16.28 -8.19
C ALA A 346 -0.71 17.48 -8.39
N ASN A 347 -2.03 17.29 -8.23
CA ASN A 347 -3.02 18.37 -8.34
C ASN A 347 -2.86 19.42 -7.23
N MET A 348 -2.66 19.00 -5.97
CA MET A 348 -2.50 19.92 -4.85
C MET A 348 -1.24 20.75 -4.93
N PHE A 349 -0.15 20.19 -5.50
CA PHE A 349 1.15 20.89 -5.59
C PHE A 349 1.46 21.44 -6.99
N GLY A 350 0.50 21.36 -7.92
CA GLY A 350 0.65 21.91 -9.27
C GLY A 350 1.70 21.18 -10.11
N VAL A 351 1.93 19.88 -9.83
CA VAL A 351 2.84 19.04 -10.62
C VAL A 351 2.10 18.58 -11.88
N SER A 352 2.61 18.96 -13.05
CA SER A 352 2.07 18.47 -14.32
C SER A 352 2.60 17.07 -14.60
N LEU A 353 1.71 16.10 -14.81
CA LEU A 353 2.07 14.72 -15.10
C LEU A 353 2.12 14.48 -16.62
N SER A 354 3.27 14.11 -17.12
CA SER A 354 3.44 13.62 -18.49
C SER A 354 3.03 12.15 -18.60
N PHE A 355 2.90 11.64 -19.82
CA PHE A 355 2.69 10.20 -20.05
C PHE A 355 3.84 9.35 -19.46
N GLY A 356 5.08 9.84 -19.53
CA GLY A 356 6.23 9.19 -18.91
C GLY A 356 6.10 9.07 -17.39
N ASP A 357 5.60 10.14 -16.72
CA ASP A 357 5.38 10.12 -15.27
C ASP A 357 4.26 9.15 -14.87
N LEU A 358 3.18 9.04 -15.67
CA LEU A 358 2.12 8.06 -15.46
C LEU A 358 2.62 6.63 -15.66
N ALA A 359 3.46 6.38 -16.65
CA ALA A 359 4.10 5.08 -16.87
C ALA A 359 5.05 4.72 -15.71
N MET A 360 5.85 5.68 -15.23
CA MET A 360 6.70 5.54 -14.04
C MET A 360 5.84 5.21 -12.81
N MET A 361 4.77 5.96 -12.59
CA MET A 361 3.82 5.76 -11.49
C MET A 361 3.24 4.35 -11.52
N MET A 362 2.82 3.84 -12.69
CA MET A 362 2.31 2.47 -12.85
C MET A 362 3.35 1.44 -12.41
N VAL A 363 4.56 1.51 -12.96
CA VAL A 363 5.63 0.54 -12.63
C VAL A 363 6.03 0.63 -11.17
N THR A 364 6.22 1.84 -10.64
CA THR A 364 6.55 2.04 -9.22
C THR A 364 5.45 1.55 -8.31
N THR A 365 4.18 1.75 -8.67
CA THR A 365 3.03 1.24 -7.91
C THR A 365 3.08 -0.27 -7.80
N VAL A 366 3.27 -0.99 -8.92
CA VAL A 366 3.33 -2.46 -8.93
C VAL A 366 4.53 -2.95 -8.10
N LEU A 367 5.71 -2.37 -8.28
CA LEU A 367 6.90 -2.75 -7.51
C LEU A 367 6.74 -2.44 -6.02
N ALA A 368 6.20 -1.28 -5.67
CA ALA A 368 5.96 -0.92 -4.28
C ALA A 368 4.93 -1.86 -3.63
N ALA A 369 3.84 -2.18 -4.35
CA ALA A 369 2.77 -3.04 -3.87
C ALA A 369 3.29 -4.44 -3.45
N VAL A 370 4.28 -4.99 -4.16
CA VAL A 370 4.97 -6.23 -3.75
C VAL A 370 5.60 -6.14 -2.35
N GLY A 371 5.94 -4.93 -1.90
CA GLY A 371 6.54 -4.67 -0.57
C GLY A 371 5.53 -4.35 0.54
N ALA A 372 4.23 -4.35 0.27
CA ALA A 372 3.20 -3.93 1.23
C ALA A 372 3.08 -4.80 2.48
N GLY A 373 3.37 -6.10 2.35
CA GLY A 373 3.43 -7.05 3.46
C GLY A 373 2.10 -7.21 4.21
N GLY A 374 1.04 -7.64 3.68
CA GLY A 374 -0.25 -8.12 4.22
C GLY A 374 -0.71 -7.72 5.64
N VAL A 375 -0.24 -6.58 6.16
CA VAL A 375 -0.48 -6.08 7.52
C VAL A 375 -1.26 -4.77 7.52
N PRO A 376 -2.04 -4.46 8.57
CA PRO A 376 -2.81 -3.22 8.64
C PRO A 376 -1.94 -1.97 8.46
N GLY A 377 -2.34 -1.09 7.55
CA GLY A 377 -1.62 0.16 7.27
C GLY A 377 -0.38 0.01 6.38
N GLY A 378 -0.13 -1.16 5.79
CA GLY A 378 0.99 -1.40 4.87
C GLY A 378 0.98 -0.46 3.68
N SER A 379 -0.17 -0.23 3.05
CA SER A 379 -0.35 0.67 1.92
C SER A 379 0.07 2.12 2.22
N LEU A 380 -0.18 2.59 3.43
CA LEU A 380 0.19 3.93 3.86
C LEU A 380 1.70 4.20 3.79
N MET A 381 2.49 3.17 4.13
CA MET A 381 3.96 3.26 4.10
C MET A 381 4.47 3.40 2.66
N LEU A 382 3.77 2.81 1.70
CA LEU A 382 4.14 2.84 0.29
C LEU A 382 3.89 4.21 -0.36
N LEU A 383 3.08 5.07 0.27
CA LEU A 383 2.91 6.46 -0.18
C LEU A 383 4.24 7.22 -0.19
N PHE A 384 5.15 6.95 0.74
CA PHE A 384 6.48 7.56 0.72
C PHE A 384 7.27 7.21 -0.53
N ILE A 385 7.06 6.01 -1.09
CA ILE A 385 7.70 5.55 -2.32
C ILE A 385 7.13 6.31 -3.52
N ILE A 386 5.80 6.21 -3.71
CA ILE A 386 5.16 6.77 -4.90
C ILE A 386 5.22 8.30 -4.94
N LEU A 387 5.06 8.97 -3.80
CA LEU A 387 5.16 10.42 -3.72
C LEU A 387 6.60 10.92 -3.94
N GLY A 388 7.59 10.13 -3.53
CA GLY A 388 9.01 10.42 -3.80
C GLY A 388 9.34 10.42 -5.29
N THR A 389 8.67 9.58 -6.11
CA THR A 389 8.89 9.55 -7.56
C THR A 389 8.35 10.78 -8.28
N LEU A 390 7.43 11.52 -7.66
CA LEU A 390 6.89 12.79 -8.19
C LEU A 390 7.82 13.98 -7.94
N GLY A 391 8.96 13.78 -7.27
CA GLY A 391 9.89 14.86 -6.92
C GLY A 391 9.37 15.80 -5.83
N LEU A 392 8.39 15.36 -5.05
CA LEU A 392 7.85 16.12 -3.92
C LEU A 392 8.87 16.21 -2.77
N ASP A 393 8.93 17.36 -2.13
CA ASP A 393 9.78 17.52 -0.95
C ASP A 393 9.20 16.76 0.26
N PRO A 394 10.02 16.45 1.29
CA PRO A 394 9.57 15.69 2.45
C PRO A 394 8.39 16.31 3.21
N SER A 395 8.22 17.62 3.15
CA SER A 395 7.10 18.30 3.80
C SER A 395 5.80 18.15 3.00
N GLN A 396 5.89 18.16 1.66
CA GLN A 396 4.78 17.85 0.76
C GLN A 396 4.30 16.41 0.95
N VAL A 397 5.23 15.47 0.97
CA VAL A 397 4.93 14.06 1.26
C VAL A 397 4.24 13.92 2.62
N ALA A 398 4.73 14.62 3.65
CA ALA A 398 4.15 14.57 4.99
C ALA A 398 2.68 15.02 5.02
N VAL A 399 2.30 16.03 4.24
CA VAL A 399 0.90 16.48 4.14
C VAL A 399 0.02 15.41 3.51
N ILE A 400 0.43 14.83 2.39
CA ILE A 400 -0.36 13.79 1.74
C ILE A 400 -0.50 12.56 2.63
N VAL A 401 0.58 12.14 3.30
CA VAL A 401 0.52 11.03 4.27
C VAL A 401 -0.40 11.36 5.44
N ALA A 402 -0.39 12.60 5.93
CA ALA A 402 -1.29 13.04 6.98
C ALA A 402 -2.76 13.01 6.53
N LEU A 403 -3.05 13.42 5.30
CA LEU A 403 -4.37 13.28 4.67
C LEU A 403 -4.76 11.80 4.57
N ALA A 404 -3.87 10.97 4.04
CA ALA A 404 -4.12 9.53 3.87
C ALA A 404 -4.43 8.85 5.22
N LEU A 405 -3.68 9.16 6.27
CA LEU A 405 -3.85 8.60 7.62
C LEU A 405 -5.27 8.72 8.15
N GLY A 406 -5.95 9.85 7.87
CA GLY A 406 -7.31 10.09 8.35
C GLY A 406 -8.33 9.09 7.81
N ILE A 407 -8.22 8.71 6.55
CA ILE A 407 -9.17 7.82 5.86
C ILE A 407 -8.62 6.41 5.63
N ASN A 408 -7.31 6.20 5.82
CA ASN A 408 -6.65 4.91 5.58
C ASN A 408 -7.31 3.73 6.30
N PRO A 409 -7.78 3.82 7.55
CA PRO A 409 -8.43 2.68 8.21
C PRO A 409 -9.68 2.18 7.47
N ILE A 410 -10.36 3.05 6.74
CA ILE A 410 -11.53 2.69 5.92
C ILE A 410 -11.06 2.12 4.59
N LEU A 411 -10.10 2.78 3.92
CA LEU A 411 -9.53 2.31 2.66
C LEU A 411 -8.91 0.92 2.81
N ASP A 412 -8.14 0.70 3.85
CA ASP A 412 -7.44 -0.55 4.17
C ASP A 412 -8.41 -1.75 4.33
N MET A 413 -9.64 -1.51 4.80
CA MET A 413 -10.70 -2.55 4.83
C MET A 413 -11.04 -3.03 3.41
N PHE A 414 -11.28 -2.11 2.49
CA PHE A 414 -11.60 -2.41 1.10
C PHE A 414 -10.40 -2.98 0.36
N GLU A 415 -9.21 -2.40 0.54
CA GLU A 415 -7.96 -2.87 -0.07
C GLU A 415 -7.68 -4.32 0.28
N THR A 416 -7.72 -4.65 1.57
CA THR A 416 -7.46 -6.01 2.04
C THR A 416 -8.49 -6.99 1.53
N MET A 417 -9.77 -6.59 1.50
CA MET A 417 -10.83 -7.41 0.90
C MET A 417 -10.54 -7.66 -0.60
N GLY A 418 -10.12 -6.63 -1.33
CA GLY A 418 -9.72 -6.73 -2.74
C GLY A 418 -8.55 -7.68 -2.94
N ASN A 419 -7.48 -7.50 -2.17
CA ASN A 419 -6.26 -8.29 -2.24
C ASN A 419 -6.53 -9.79 -2.00
N VAL A 420 -7.16 -10.11 -0.87
CA VAL A 420 -7.49 -11.50 -0.48
C VAL A 420 -8.42 -12.17 -1.49
N THR A 421 -9.39 -11.42 -2.03
CA THR A 421 -10.27 -11.94 -3.08
C THR A 421 -9.50 -12.21 -4.35
N GLY A 422 -8.61 -11.31 -4.77
CA GLY A 422 -7.72 -11.49 -5.92
C GLY A 422 -6.86 -12.73 -5.80
N ASP A 423 -6.26 -12.97 -4.63
CA ASP A 423 -5.47 -14.17 -4.34
C ASP A 423 -6.26 -15.47 -4.54
N LEU A 424 -7.46 -15.52 -3.97
CA LEU A 424 -8.35 -16.68 -4.05
C LEU A 424 -8.82 -16.95 -5.47
N LEU A 425 -9.21 -15.90 -6.20
CA LEU A 425 -9.69 -16.02 -7.57
C LEU A 425 -8.57 -16.35 -8.55
N CYS A 426 -7.37 -15.82 -8.34
CA CYS A 426 -6.18 -16.21 -9.07
C CYS A 426 -5.87 -17.71 -8.88
N THR A 427 -5.77 -18.13 -7.61
CA THR A 427 -5.47 -19.52 -7.25
C THR A 427 -6.47 -20.50 -7.86
N TYR A 428 -7.76 -20.19 -7.77
CA TYR A 428 -8.83 -20.98 -8.39
C TYR A 428 -8.72 -21.00 -9.92
N SER A 429 -8.47 -19.85 -10.54
CA SER A 429 -8.38 -19.77 -11.99
C SER A 429 -7.21 -20.59 -12.54
N VAL A 430 -6.04 -20.49 -11.90
CA VAL A 430 -4.87 -21.30 -12.27
C VAL A 430 -5.13 -22.79 -12.02
N ALA A 431 -5.74 -23.14 -10.87
CA ALA A 431 -6.12 -24.52 -10.57
C ALA A 431 -7.05 -25.11 -11.63
N SER A 432 -8.07 -24.34 -12.00
CA SER A 432 -9.04 -24.76 -13.02
C SER A 432 -8.41 -24.94 -14.41
N LEU A 433 -7.48 -24.05 -14.80
CA LEU A 433 -6.77 -24.12 -16.09
C LEU A 433 -5.73 -25.26 -16.15
N GLU A 434 -5.18 -25.68 -15.02
CA GLU A 434 -4.19 -26.74 -14.91
C GLU A 434 -4.79 -28.10 -14.50
N GLY A 435 -6.11 -28.18 -14.29
CA GLY A 435 -6.78 -29.41 -13.84
C GLY A 435 -6.44 -29.81 -12.41
N LEU A 436 -6.15 -28.82 -11.56
CA LEU A 436 -5.78 -28.98 -10.14
C LEU A 436 -6.97 -28.67 -9.20
N THR A 437 -8.20 -28.96 -9.67
CA THR A 437 -9.43 -28.89 -8.86
C THR A 437 -9.98 -30.30 -8.59
N GLU A 438 -10.44 -30.56 -7.35
CA GLU A 438 -10.93 -31.88 -6.88
C GLU A 438 -12.47 -31.92 -6.85
N GLY A 439 -13.14 -31.38 -7.84
CA GLY A 439 -14.60 -31.38 -7.94
C GLY A 439 -15.18 -30.05 -8.42
N GLU A 440 -16.51 -29.92 -8.31
CA GLU A 440 -17.23 -28.70 -8.66
C GLU A 440 -17.57 -27.88 -7.41
N ILE A 441 -17.66 -26.55 -7.59
CA ILE A 441 -18.11 -25.63 -6.53
C ILE A 441 -19.57 -25.96 -6.22
N GLU A 442 -19.87 -26.28 -4.98
CA GLU A 442 -21.25 -26.48 -4.52
C GLU A 442 -22.02 -25.16 -4.65
N GLY A 443 -23.16 -25.19 -5.30
CA GLY A 443 -23.96 -24.04 -5.72
C GLY A 443 -24.77 -23.36 -4.62
#